data_c051c0cd386c8f2b10c76a2997ef7d48
#
_entry.id   c051c0cd386c8f2b10c76a2997ef7d48
#
_cell.length_a   1.000
_cell.length_b   1.000
_cell.length_c   1.000
_cell.angle_alpha   90.00
_cell.angle_beta   90.00
_cell.angle_gamma   90.00
#
_symmetry.space_group_name_H-M   'P 1'
#
loop_
_entity.id
_entity.type
_entity.pdbx_description
1 polymer ?
#
loop_
_entity_poly.entity_id
_entity_poly.type
_entity_poly.pdbx_seq_one_letter_code
_entity_poly.pdbx_strand_id
1 'polypeptide(L)' 'MTQTATTQAVMDIVRRSPGCDLEEIVHQCPDVTWNQIFLEIDRLSRDGNVILNLQQRGHYSVKPCIRHS' A
#
# COMPACT_ATOMS: atom_id res chain seq x y z
N MET A 1 -18.35 5.00 4.97
CA MET A 1 -17.45 4.40 4.72
C MET A 1 -16.47 4.08 5.59
N THR A 2 -16.07 3.01 5.71
CA THR A 2 -15.25 2.64 6.72
C THR A 2 -13.99 2.12 6.17
N GLN A 3 -12.90 2.61 6.66
CA GLN A 3 -11.61 2.04 6.39
C GLN A 3 -11.33 1.02 7.45
N THR A 4 -10.83 -0.13 7.03
CA THR A 4 -10.46 -1.16 7.98
C THR A 4 -9.15 -0.78 8.65
N ALA A 5 -8.85 -1.46 9.75
CA ALA A 5 -7.57 -1.28 10.42
C ALA A 5 -6.41 -1.60 9.48
N THR A 6 -6.60 -2.59 8.62
CA THR A 6 -5.58 -2.95 7.64
C THR A 6 -5.31 -1.80 6.68
N THR A 7 -6.38 -1.16 6.19
CA THR A 7 -6.24 -0.04 5.27
C THR A 7 -5.46 1.09 5.92
N GLN A 8 -5.78 1.42 7.16
CA GLN A 8 -5.08 2.48 7.86
C GLN A 8 -3.63 2.15 8.11
N ALA A 9 -3.35 0.91 8.49
CA ALA A 9 -1.98 0.48 8.73
C ALA A 9 -1.16 0.60 7.46
N VAL A 10 -1.72 0.17 6.33
CA VAL A 10 -1.03 0.25 5.05
C VAL A 10 -0.75 1.70 4.68
N MET A 11 -1.75 2.56 4.80
CA MET A 11 -1.58 3.98 4.46
C MET A 11 -0.52 4.64 5.34
N ASP A 12 -0.49 4.29 6.61
CA ASP A 12 0.51 4.81 7.53
C ASP A 12 1.91 4.45 7.08
N ILE A 13 2.11 3.19 6.71
CA ILE A 13 3.42 2.73 6.28
C ILE A 13 3.83 3.42 4.98
N VAL A 14 2.91 3.55 4.05
CA VAL A 14 3.18 4.19 2.77
C VAL A 14 3.56 5.65 2.97
N ARG A 15 2.89 6.34 3.89
CA ARG A 15 3.20 7.73 4.16
C ARG A 15 4.56 7.91 4.82
N ARG A 16 4.93 6.96 5.68
CA ARG A 16 6.21 7.03 6.35
C ARG A 16 7.36 6.67 5.45
N SER A 17 7.11 5.78 4.49
CA SER A 17 8.17 5.31 3.61
C SER A 17 7.67 5.33 2.17
N PRO A 18 7.57 6.51 1.56
CA PRO A 18 7.10 6.60 0.18
C PRO A 18 8.02 5.82 -0.77
N GLY A 19 7.41 5.06 -1.64
CA GLY A 19 8.18 4.24 -2.56
C GLY A 19 8.68 2.93 -1.98
N CYS A 20 8.14 2.56 -0.81
CA CYS A 20 8.54 1.30 -0.19
C CYS A 20 8.04 0.12 -1.00
N ASP A 21 8.72 -1.01 -0.81
CA ASP A 21 8.35 -2.24 -1.47
C ASP A 21 7.11 -2.82 -0.81
N LEU A 22 6.30 -3.51 -1.60
CA LEU A 22 5.14 -4.19 -1.07
C LEU A 22 5.52 -5.17 0.03
N GLU A 23 6.65 -5.86 -0.14
CA GLU A 23 7.12 -6.79 0.86
C GLU A 23 7.43 -6.13 2.18
N GLU A 24 7.91 -4.90 2.11
CA GLU A 24 8.19 -4.14 3.31
C GLU A 24 6.90 -3.94 4.12
N ILE A 25 5.83 -3.63 3.42
CA ILE A 25 4.53 -3.44 4.07
C ILE A 25 4.07 -4.73 4.71
N VAL A 26 4.23 -5.84 4.01
CA VAL A 26 3.83 -7.15 4.55
C VAL A 26 4.62 -7.47 5.82
N HIS A 27 5.90 -7.14 5.83
CA HIS A 27 6.74 -7.37 7.00
C HIS A 27 6.25 -6.59 8.22
N GLN A 28 5.71 -5.41 7.99
CA GLN A 28 5.26 -4.58 9.09
C GLN A 28 3.84 -4.93 9.54
N CYS A 29 3.18 -5.80 8.81
CA CYS A 29 1.83 -6.23 9.16
C CYS A 29 1.80 -7.75 9.28
N PRO A 30 2.40 -8.32 10.33
CA PRO A 30 2.52 -9.77 10.44
C PRO A 30 1.19 -10.49 10.61
N ASP A 31 0.16 -9.78 11.04
CA ASP A 31 -1.15 -10.38 11.23
C ASP A 31 -1.96 -10.45 9.95
N VAL A 32 -1.42 -9.93 8.85
CA VAL A 32 -2.15 -9.85 7.60
C VAL A 32 -1.35 -10.59 6.53
N THR A 33 -2.04 -11.33 5.68
CA THR A 33 -1.37 -12.08 4.63
C THR A 33 -0.94 -11.16 3.50
N TRP A 34 0.02 -11.64 2.71
CA TRP A 34 0.49 -10.90 1.54
C TRP A 34 -0.67 -10.58 0.60
N ASN A 35 -1.52 -11.57 0.38
CA ASN A 35 -2.65 -11.40 -0.52
C ASN A 35 -3.60 -10.31 -0.04
N GLN A 36 -3.82 -10.28 1.26
CA GLN A 36 -4.69 -9.28 1.86
C GLN A 36 -4.11 -7.87 1.66
N ILE A 37 -2.82 -7.74 1.89
CA ILE A 37 -2.13 -6.46 1.71
C ILE A 37 -2.21 -6.03 0.24
N PHE A 38 -1.96 -6.96 -0.67
CA PHE A 38 -1.99 -6.66 -2.08
C PHE A 38 -3.37 -6.17 -2.51
N LEU A 39 -4.41 -6.83 -2.03
CA LEU A 39 -5.78 -6.43 -2.38
C LEU A 39 -6.11 -5.03 -1.86
N GLU A 40 -5.64 -4.72 -0.66
CA GLU A 40 -5.87 -3.38 -0.10
C GLU A 40 -5.16 -2.32 -0.91
N ILE A 41 -3.92 -2.59 -1.30
CA ILE A 41 -3.15 -1.63 -2.08
C ILE A 41 -3.73 -1.46 -3.47
N ASP A 42 -4.19 -2.55 -4.07
CA ASP A 42 -4.84 -2.47 -5.37
C ASP A 42 -6.07 -1.58 -5.30
N ARG A 43 -6.86 -1.75 -4.26
CA ARG A 43 -8.05 -0.95 -4.06
C ARG A 43 -7.71 0.52 -3.83
N LEU A 44 -6.71 0.78 -2.99
CA LEU A 44 -6.27 2.15 -2.74
C LEU A 44 -5.72 2.80 -4.00
N SER A 45 -5.08 2.01 -4.85
CA SER A 45 -4.58 2.49 -6.12
C SER A 45 -5.73 2.90 -7.04
N ARG A 46 -6.77 2.12 -7.07
CA ARG A 46 -7.94 2.43 -7.89
C ARG A 46 -8.66 3.67 -7.39
N ASP A 47 -8.64 3.88 -6.10
CA ASP A 47 -9.26 5.07 -5.51
C ASP A 47 -8.39 6.31 -5.66
N GLY A 48 -7.17 6.15 -6.14
CA GLY A 48 -6.26 7.28 -6.32
C GLY A 48 -5.55 7.69 -5.06
N ASN A 49 -5.53 6.85 -4.03
CA ASN A 49 -4.86 7.16 -2.78
C ASN A 49 -3.40 6.79 -2.77
N VAL A 50 -3.04 5.79 -3.57
CA VAL A 50 -1.63 5.39 -3.70
C VAL A 50 -1.34 5.11 -5.16
N ILE A 51 -0.06 5.07 -5.47
CA ILE A 51 0.40 4.69 -6.81
C ILE A 51 1.18 3.40 -6.65
N LEU A 52 0.74 2.38 -7.36
CA LEU A 52 1.38 1.07 -7.34
C LEU A 52 2.16 0.91 -8.63
N ASN A 53 3.47 0.78 -8.51
CA ASN A 53 4.34 0.60 -9.66
C ASN A 53 4.98 -0.78 -9.62
N LEU A 54 4.92 -1.47 -10.74
CA LEU A 54 5.59 -2.75 -10.86
C LEU A 54 7.04 -2.49 -11.18
N GLN A 55 7.91 -2.93 -10.30
CA GLN A 55 9.34 -2.86 -10.52
C GLN A 55 9.80 -4.14 -11.19
N GLN A 56 11.08 -4.30 -11.34
CA GLN A 56 11.61 -5.48 -11.98
C GLN A 56 11.36 -6.71 -11.15
N ARG A 57 11.14 -7.83 -11.83
CA ARG A 57 11.04 -9.16 -11.21
C ARG A 57 9.93 -9.29 -10.19
N GLY A 58 8.81 -8.67 -10.48
CA GLY A 58 7.65 -8.86 -9.64
C GLY A 58 7.65 -8.07 -8.35
N HIS A 59 8.57 -7.13 -8.20
CA HIS A 59 8.55 -6.25 -7.04
C HIS A 59 7.64 -5.07 -7.32
N TYR A 60 6.89 -4.68 -6.31
CA TYR A 60 6.01 -3.54 -6.43
C TYR A 60 6.46 -2.45 -5.48
N SER A 61 6.46 -1.22 -5.95
CA SER A 61 6.69 -0.09 -5.05
C SER A 61 5.39 0.68 -4.88
N VAL A 62 5.18 1.20 -3.69
CA VAL A 62 3.94 1.87 -3.32
C VAL A 62 4.27 3.27 -2.85
N LYS A 63 3.63 4.26 -3.45
CA LYS A 63 3.81 5.66 -3.08
C LYS A 63 2.47 6.26 -2.74
N PRO A 64 2.45 7.21 -1.81
CA PRO A 64 1.20 7.93 -1.58
C PRO A 64 0.92 8.85 -2.77
N CYS A 65 -0.35 8.93 -3.11
CA CYS A 65 -0.75 9.84 -4.17
C CYS A 65 -1.16 11.15 -3.52
N ILE A 66 -0.39 12.20 -3.80
CA ILE A 66 -0.68 13.49 -3.22
C ILE A 66 -1.52 14.27 -4.21
N ARG A 67 -2.72 14.63 -3.77
CA ARG A 67 -3.58 15.39 -4.62
C ARG A 67 -3.56 16.81 -4.18
N HIS A 68 -3.39 17.69 -5.14
CA HIS A 68 -3.57 19.10 -4.86
C HIS A 68 -4.95 19.46 -5.28
N SER A 69 -5.70 19.99 -4.43
CA SER A 69 -7.04 20.38 -4.81
C SER A 69 -7.17 21.86 -4.92
#